data_dd0568e33f36d2d314c8b9e3c4530440
#
_entry.id   dd0568e33f36d2d314c8b9e3c4530440
#
_cell.length_a   1.000
_cell.length_b   1.000
_cell.length_c   1.000
_cell.angle_alpha   90.00
_cell.angle_beta   90.00
_cell.angle_gamma   90.00
#
_symmetry.space_group_name_H-M   'P 1'
#
loop_
_entity.id
_entity.type
_entity.pdbx_description
1 polymer ?
#
loop_
_entity_poly.entity_id
_entity_poly.type
_entity_poly.pdbx_seq_one_letter_code
_entity_poly.pdbx_strand_id
1 'polypeptide(L)'
;MNNKHKTKDDDLFEVIAGLSSKDEARKFFADLCTAGEITAMSQRLLAARLFMDGHTYEQVISATNISSATLSRVSKCVKHGDGYSKVLVKDEKKSK
;
A
#
# COMPACT_ATOMS: atom_id res chain seq x y z
N MET A 1 -18.09 -19.28 -16.45
CA MET A 1 -17.05 -18.63 -15.85
C MET A 1 -15.71 -19.01 -16.37
N ASN A 2 -15.04 -18.06 -16.75
CA ASN A 2 -13.85 -18.30 -17.48
C ASN A 2 -12.59 -17.95 -16.70
N ASN A 3 -12.05 -18.97 -16.03
CA ASN A 3 -10.86 -18.74 -15.24
C ASN A 3 -9.57 -19.06 -15.94
N LYS A 4 -9.66 -19.53 -17.19
CA LYS A 4 -8.44 -19.92 -17.85
C LYS A 4 -7.53 -18.76 -18.15
N HIS A 5 -8.02 -17.54 -18.22
CA HIS A 5 -7.19 -16.39 -18.50
C HIS A 5 -6.78 -15.63 -17.27
N LYS A 6 -7.21 -16.10 -16.12
CA LYS A 6 -6.85 -15.44 -14.86
C LYS A 6 -5.41 -15.75 -14.53
N THR A 7 -4.61 -14.73 -14.25
CA THR A 7 -3.25 -14.91 -13.81
C THR A 7 -3.22 -15.12 -12.30
N LYS A 8 -2.06 -15.50 -11.79
CA LYS A 8 -1.89 -15.61 -10.34
C LYS A 8 -2.10 -14.26 -9.67
N ASP A 9 -1.64 -13.21 -10.33
CA ASP A 9 -1.81 -11.87 -9.79
C ASP A 9 -3.28 -11.48 -9.74
N ASP A 10 -4.03 -11.81 -10.78
CA ASP A 10 -5.45 -11.50 -10.80
C ASP A 10 -6.19 -12.18 -9.66
N ASP A 11 -5.83 -13.42 -9.38
CA ASP A 11 -6.46 -14.15 -8.29
C ASP A 11 -6.17 -13.47 -6.95
N LEU A 12 -4.93 -13.06 -6.73
CA LEU A 12 -4.56 -12.37 -5.50
C LEU A 12 -5.40 -11.12 -5.31
N PHE A 13 -5.51 -10.32 -6.36
CA PHE A 13 -6.24 -9.06 -6.26
C PHE A 13 -7.74 -9.29 -6.09
N GLU A 14 -8.28 -10.34 -6.68
CA GLU A 14 -9.69 -10.67 -6.46
C GLU A 14 -9.97 -11.02 -5.02
N VAL A 15 -9.09 -11.80 -4.41
CA VAL A 15 -9.24 -12.16 -3.01
C VAL A 15 -9.16 -10.92 -2.13
N ILE A 16 -8.17 -10.07 -2.38
CA ILE A 16 -8.01 -8.86 -1.59
C ILE A 16 -9.24 -7.96 -1.73
N ALA A 17 -9.74 -7.83 -2.96
CA ALA A 17 -10.91 -6.98 -3.20
C ALA A 17 -12.16 -7.50 -2.51
N GLY A 18 -12.19 -8.78 -2.19
CA GLY A 18 -13.33 -9.39 -1.51
C GLY A 18 -13.29 -9.32 0.00
N LEU A 19 -12.19 -8.82 0.56
CA LEU A 19 -12.11 -8.69 2.03
C LEU A 19 -13.11 -7.65 2.51
N SER A 20 -13.83 -7.97 3.56
CA SER A 20 -14.94 -7.14 3.98
C SER A 20 -14.69 -6.37 5.26
N SER A 21 -13.61 -6.63 5.96
CA SER A 21 -13.34 -5.92 7.20
C SER A 21 -11.84 -5.85 7.46
N LYS A 22 -11.47 -4.95 8.34
CA LYS A 22 -10.09 -4.82 8.77
C LYS A 22 -9.59 -6.08 9.44
N ASP A 23 -10.45 -6.71 10.24
CA ASP A 23 -10.09 -7.94 10.92
C ASP A 23 -9.83 -9.06 9.92
N GLU A 24 -10.68 -9.16 8.92
CA GLU A 24 -10.50 -10.17 7.88
C GLU A 24 -9.21 -9.94 7.09
N ALA A 25 -8.93 -8.68 6.79
CA ALA A 25 -7.70 -8.33 6.08
C ALA A 25 -6.48 -8.69 6.93
N ARG A 26 -6.53 -8.40 8.22
CA ARG A 26 -5.41 -8.71 9.10
C ARG A 26 -5.13 -10.22 9.14
N LYS A 27 -6.19 -11.00 9.26
CA LYS A 27 -6.03 -12.45 9.30
C LYS A 27 -5.50 -13.02 7.99
N PHE A 28 -6.03 -12.51 6.89
CA PHE A 28 -5.59 -12.98 5.58
C PHE A 28 -4.12 -12.67 5.35
N PHE A 29 -3.71 -11.43 5.62
CA PHE A 29 -2.33 -11.04 5.38
C PHE A 29 -1.37 -11.70 6.38
N ALA A 30 -1.85 -12.04 7.57
CA ALA A 30 -1.00 -12.78 8.51
C ALA A 30 -0.62 -14.15 7.97
N ASP A 31 -1.51 -14.76 7.19
CA ASP A 31 -1.20 -16.05 6.57
C ASP A 31 -0.41 -15.89 5.27
N LEU A 32 -0.75 -14.88 4.50
CA LEU A 32 -0.14 -14.69 3.19
C LEU A 32 1.28 -14.17 3.25
N CYS A 33 1.57 -13.32 4.22
CA CYS A 33 2.83 -12.60 4.31
C CYS A 33 3.55 -12.90 5.61
N THR A 34 4.87 -12.72 5.59
CA THR A 34 5.63 -12.74 6.83
C THR A 34 5.41 -11.43 7.58
N ALA A 35 5.74 -11.43 8.86
CA ALA A 35 5.67 -10.21 9.66
C ALA A 35 6.54 -9.10 9.07
N GLY A 36 7.73 -9.48 8.58
CA GLY A 36 8.62 -8.50 7.97
C GLY A 36 8.05 -7.89 6.70
N GLU A 37 7.35 -8.71 5.92
CA GLU A 37 6.71 -8.20 4.71
C GLU A 37 5.60 -7.22 5.03
N ILE A 38 4.83 -7.51 6.06
CA ILE A 38 3.77 -6.60 6.48
C ILE A 38 4.37 -5.29 6.99
N THR A 39 5.45 -5.38 7.77
CA THR A 39 6.13 -4.17 8.24
C THR A 39 6.63 -3.34 7.08
N ALA A 40 7.25 -3.98 6.08
CA ALA A 40 7.76 -3.26 4.93
C ALA A 40 6.66 -2.56 4.16
N MET A 41 5.53 -3.23 3.96
CA MET A 41 4.40 -2.62 3.27
C MET A 41 3.83 -1.45 4.07
N SER A 42 3.77 -1.61 5.40
CA SER A 42 3.26 -0.56 6.27
C SER A 42 4.15 0.69 6.22
N GLN A 43 5.47 0.48 6.14
CA GLN A 43 6.38 1.61 6.04
C GLN A 43 6.23 2.34 4.71
N ARG A 44 6.04 1.58 3.63
CA ARG A 44 5.81 2.22 2.34
C ARG A 44 4.50 3.01 2.32
N LEU A 45 3.48 2.47 2.97
CA LEU A 45 2.20 3.18 3.06
C LEU A 45 2.35 4.46 3.86
N LEU A 46 3.07 4.40 4.98
CA LEU A 46 3.32 5.61 5.77
C LEU A 46 4.06 6.67 4.94
N ALA A 47 5.09 6.24 4.21
CA ALA A 47 5.83 7.16 3.36
C ALA A 47 4.92 7.82 2.33
N ALA A 48 4.05 7.04 1.71
CA ALA A 48 3.13 7.59 0.72
C ALA A 48 2.20 8.64 1.34
N ARG A 49 1.68 8.36 2.54
CA ARG A 49 0.82 9.33 3.21
C ARG A 49 1.56 10.62 3.53
N LEU A 50 2.81 10.50 3.98
CA LEU A 50 3.60 11.68 4.30
C LEU A 50 3.88 12.53 3.07
N PHE A 51 4.22 11.87 1.95
CA PHE A 51 4.40 12.60 0.70
C PHE A 51 3.12 13.31 0.26
N MET A 52 1.99 12.64 0.41
CA MET A 52 0.72 13.23 0.01
C MET A 52 0.32 14.39 0.91
N ASP A 53 0.82 14.39 2.15
CA ASP A 53 0.61 15.50 3.07
C ASP A 53 1.57 16.67 2.83
N GLY A 54 2.48 16.52 1.88
CA GLY A 54 3.39 17.60 1.53
C GLY A 54 4.74 17.58 2.22
N HIS A 55 5.06 16.51 2.92
CA HIS A 55 6.36 16.40 3.57
C HIS A 55 7.48 16.27 2.53
N THR A 56 8.65 16.80 2.87
CA THR A 56 9.80 16.70 1.98
C THR A 56 10.37 15.31 2.01
N TYR A 57 11.19 15.01 0.99
CA TYR A 57 11.87 13.74 0.91
C TYR A 57 12.67 13.45 2.18
N GLU A 58 13.38 14.48 2.68
CA GLU A 58 14.19 14.31 3.88
C GLU A 58 13.37 14.06 5.12
N GLN A 59 12.22 14.71 5.21
CA GLN A 59 11.32 14.46 6.33
C GLN A 59 10.79 13.03 6.32
N VAL A 60 10.48 12.52 5.13
CA VAL A 60 9.98 11.17 5.02
C VAL A 60 11.06 10.15 5.34
N ILE A 61 12.31 10.40 4.90
CA ILE A 61 13.41 9.53 5.23
C ILE A 61 13.58 9.44 6.75
N SER A 62 13.51 10.58 7.41
CA SER A 62 13.66 10.61 8.88
C SER A 62 12.54 9.89 9.60
N ALA A 63 11.34 9.93 9.05
CA ALA A 63 10.16 9.37 9.70
C ALA A 63 9.95 7.89 9.42
N THR A 64 10.60 7.36 8.39
CA THR A 64 10.41 5.97 8.01
C THR A 64 11.75 5.24 8.04
N ASN A 65 11.67 3.92 8.04
CA ASN A 65 12.88 3.12 8.08
C ASN A 65 13.09 2.44 6.73
N ILE A 66 13.02 3.21 5.66
CA ILE A 66 13.04 2.70 4.31
C ILE A 66 14.30 3.14 3.60
N SER A 67 14.86 2.26 2.73
CA SER A 67 16.01 2.61 1.93
C SER A 67 15.64 3.74 0.96
N SER A 68 16.64 4.53 0.56
CA SER A 68 16.37 5.63 -0.35
C SER A 68 15.88 5.13 -1.70
N ALA A 69 16.33 3.97 -2.15
CA ALA A 69 15.84 3.41 -3.41
C ALA A 69 14.35 3.13 -3.34
N THR A 70 13.90 2.51 -2.25
CA THR A 70 12.48 2.22 -2.08
C THR A 70 11.69 3.51 -1.95
N LEU A 71 12.23 4.46 -1.20
CA LEU A 71 11.54 5.72 -0.99
C LEU A 71 11.38 6.52 -2.29
N SER A 72 12.41 6.49 -3.15
CA SER A 72 12.31 7.13 -4.46
C SER A 72 11.17 6.53 -5.28
N ARG A 73 11.02 5.22 -5.21
CA ARG A 73 9.93 4.56 -5.92
C ARG A 73 8.57 4.98 -5.36
N VAL A 74 8.45 5.04 -4.03
CA VAL A 74 7.18 5.47 -3.43
C VAL A 74 6.84 6.89 -3.87
N SER A 75 7.83 7.79 -3.82
CA SER A 75 7.63 9.17 -4.24
C SER A 75 7.13 9.25 -5.69
N LYS A 76 7.78 8.49 -6.56
CA LYS A 76 7.38 8.49 -7.97
C LYS A 76 5.96 7.95 -8.14
N CYS A 77 5.61 6.90 -7.42
CA CYS A 77 4.27 6.34 -7.51
C CYS A 77 3.21 7.28 -6.96
N VAL A 78 3.53 8.04 -5.93
CA VAL A 78 2.59 9.04 -5.42
C VAL A 78 2.35 10.12 -6.47
N LYS A 79 3.40 10.57 -7.14
CA LYS A 79 3.29 11.66 -8.11
C LYS A 79 2.66 11.23 -9.42
N HIS A 80 2.98 10.03 -9.89
CA HIS A 80 2.63 9.64 -11.25
C HIS A 80 1.78 8.38 -11.35
N GLY A 81 1.63 7.63 -10.26
CA GLY A 81 0.82 6.42 -10.28
C GLY A 81 -0.61 6.69 -9.88
N ASP A 82 -1.42 5.67 -9.95
CA ASP A 82 -2.85 5.77 -9.61
C ASP A 82 -3.21 5.17 -8.28
N GLY A 83 -2.40 4.23 -7.78
CA GLY A 83 -2.80 3.46 -6.61
C GLY A 83 -2.87 4.28 -5.35
N TYR A 84 -1.75 4.85 -4.95
CA TYR A 84 -1.72 5.61 -3.70
C TYR A 84 -2.66 6.79 -3.76
N SER A 85 -2.60 7.56 -4.83
CA SER A 85 -3.35 8.79 -4.89
C SER A 85 -4.86 8.56 -4.84
N LYS A 86 -5.32 7.51 -5.50
CA LYS A 86 -6.75 7.23 -5.52
C LYS A 86 -7.24 6.63 -4.22
N VAL A 87 -6.50 5.69 -3.69
CA VAL A 87 -6.93 4.97 -2.51
C VAL A 87 -6.80 5.82 -1.26
N LEU A 88 -5.68 6.52 -1.11
CA LEU A 88 -5.43 7.28 0.11
C LEU A 88 -6.26 8.56 0.18
N VAL A 89 -6.54 9.18 -0.95
CA VAL A 89 -7.44 10.32 -0.96
C VAL A 89 -8.83 9.90 -0.49
N LYS A 90 -9.29 8.76 -0.99
CA LYS A 90 -10.58 8.23 -0.57
C LYS A 90 -10.60 7.94 0.91
N ASP A 91 -9.52 7.36 1.43
CA ASP A 91 -9.39 7.06 2.85
C ASP A 91 -9.43 8.34 3.68
N GLU A 92 -8.74 9.36 3.23
CA GLU A 92 -8.71 10.65 3.89
C GLU A 92 -10.10 11.25 4.00
N LYS A 93 -10.86 11.18 2.93
CA LYS A 93 -12.23 11.67 2.94
C LYS A 93 -13.08 10.94 3.96
N LYS A 94 -12.87 9.66 4.10
CA LYS A 94 -13.62 8.87 5.07
C LYS A 94 -13.25 9.25 6.49
N SER A 95 -12.04 9.68 6.72
CA SER A 95 -11.58 10.04 8.05
C SER A 95 -12.24 11.30 8.57
N LYS A 96 -12.75 12.07 7.69
CA LYS A 96 -13.43 13.26 8.13
C LYS A 96 -14.85 12.99 8.52
#